data_e41528fe42a3ca7c026a342ac02ffaf5
#
_entry.id   e41528fe42a3ca7c026a342ac02ffaf5
#
_cell.length_a   1.000
_cell.length_b   1.000
_cell.length_c   1.000
_cell.angle_alpha   90.00
_cell.angle_beta   90.00
_cell.angle_gamma   90.00
#
_symmetry.space_group_name_H-M   'P 1'
#
loop_
_entity.id
_entity.type
_entity.pdbx_description
1 polymer ?
#
loop_
_entity_poly.entity_id
_entity_poly.type
_entity_poly.pdbx_seq_one_letter_code
_entity_poly.pdbx_strand_id
1 'polypeptide(L)'
;VIPTLGTSIDNLILSSTVNPSGCNPLSASVVVKLPVLGRIKLIVHSKPGKHTPDVEYTFKDVGLKQNIPVLGLYPNYNNQITLIYTDLQGNERARSNLKLQTKTLESRRLPKEIRVVKAQYDRMEPGMNLVNSPGQDETDTSIPYMIDADGEIRWILDWEKSDEHRYIGIGCGLIRMQNGHYMTGDGNHHRMVEVDMMGNTIHNWDMLERGYTMHHAISQDKQGNILA
;
A
#
# COMPACT_ATOMS: atom_id res chain seq x y z
N VAL A 1 19.45 -21.30 -19.84
CA VAL A 1 18.69 -20.91 -21.03
C VAL A 1 17.95 -19.63 -20.67
N ILE A 2 18.20 -18.53 -21.41
CA ILE A 2 17.47 -17.26 -21.24
C ILE A 2 16.12 -17.45 -21.93
N PRO A 3 14.98 -17.19 -21.26
CA PRO A 3 13.67 -17.27 -21.90
C PRO A 3 13.61 -16.36 -23.13
N THR A 4 13.03 -16.86 -24.20
CA THR A 4 12.77 -16.08 -25.42
C THR A 4 11.57 -15.17 -25.23
N LEU A 5 11.47 -14.11 -26.03
CA LEU A 5 10.35 -13.16 -26.02
C LEU A 5 9.00 -13.92 -26.14
N GLY A 6 8.06 -13.61 -25.25
CA GLY A 6 6.74 -14.25 -25.22
C GLY A 6 6.63 -15.49 -24.33
N THR A 7 7.71 -15.87 -23.62
CA THR A 7 7.62 -16.95 -22.62
C THR A 7 6.87 -16.47 -21.38
N SER A 8 5.91 -17.26 -20.90
CA SER A 8 5.24 -17.01 -19.62
C SER A 8 6.24 -17.07 -18.47
N ILE A 9 6.12 -16.16 -17.48
CA ILE A 9 6.90 -16.21 -16.25
C ILE A 9 6.17 -16.95 -15.12
N ASP A 10 5.07 -17.65 -15.40
CA ASP A 10 4.28 -18.36 -14.38
C ASP A 10 5.15 -19.37 -13.61
N ASN A 11 6.07 -20.03 -14.28
CA ASN A 11 7.06 -20.93 -13.66
C ASN A 11 8.11 -20.19 -12.81
N LEU A 12 8.18 -18.86 -12.88
CA LEU A 12 9.10 -18.03 -12.10
C LEU A 12 8.45 -17.50 -10.83
N ILE A 13 7.10 -17.55 -10.72
CA ILE A 13 6.38 -17.15 -9.52
C ILE A 13 6.46 -18.28 -8.50
N LEU A 14 7.09 -17.99 -7.36
CA LEU A 14 7.23 -18.95 -6.27
C LEU A 14 6.04 -18.95 -5.34
N SER A 15 5.49 -17.77 -5.06
CA SER A 15 4.32 -17.59 -4.19
C SER A 15 3.66 -16.24 -4.41
N SER A 16 2.38 -16.16 -4.03
CA SER A 16 1.65 -14.90 -3.89
C SER A 16 0.81 -14.94 -2.62
N THR A 17 0.79 -13.84 -1.87
CA THR A 17 0.06 -13.73 -0.61
C THR A 17 -0.66 -12.39 -0.60
N VAL A 18 -1.99 -12.41 -0.46
CA VAL A 18 -2.81 -11.19 -0.26
C VAL A 18 -2.79 -10.82 1.21
N ASN A 19 -2.69 -9.53 1.52
CA ASN A 19 -2.63 -8.99 2.88
C ASN A 19 -1.51 -9.61 3.73
N PRO A 20 -0.24 -9.54 3.30
CA PRO A 20 0.84 -10.23 4.00
C PRO A 20 1.12 -9.68 5.41
N SER A 21 0.85 -8.40 5.67
CA SER A 21 1.01 -7.77 6.99
C SER A 21 -0.17 -8.02 7.94
N GLY A 22 -1.33 -8.46 7.40
CA GLY A 22 -2.58 -8.53 8.16
C GLY A 22 -3.34 -7.20 8.25
N CYS A 23 -2.69 -6.07 7.96
CA CYS A 23 -3.24 -4.72 8.14
C CYS A 23 -3.60 -4.01 6.83
N ASN A 24 -3.15 -4.52 5.67
CA ASN A 24 -3.50 -3.92 4.37
C ASN A 24 -4.18 -4.96 3.45
N PRO A 25 -5.50 -5.17 3.56
CA PRO A 25 -6.24 -6.14 2.77
C PRO A 25 -6.26 -5.86 1.26
N LEU A 26 -5.85 -4.67 0.82
CA LEU A 26 -5.74 -4.28 -0.59
C LEU A 26 -4.28 -4.28 -1.09
N SER A 27 -3.44 -5.07 -0.45
CA SER A 27 -2.07 -5.33 -0.86
C SER A 27 -1.80 -6.81 -1.08
N ALA A 28 -0.74 -7.11 -1.79
CA ALA A 28 -0.22 -8.47 -1.91
C ALA A 28 1.30 -8.47 -2.04
N SER A 29 1.92 -9.61 -1.81
CA SER A 29 3.32 -9.88 -2.06
C SER A 29 3.43 -11.01 -3.07
N VAL A 30 4.23 -10.82 -4.12
CA VAL A 30 4.52 -11.86 -5.13
C VAL A 30 6.02 -12.10 -5.15
N VAL A 31 6.43 -13.32 -4.82
CA VAL A 31 7.83 -13.74 -4.86
C VAL A 31 8.15 -14.37 -6.20
N VAL A 32 9.13 -13.83 -6.90
CA VAL A 32 9.60 -14.33 -8.18
C VAL A 32 11.05 -14.81 -8.10
N LYS A 33 11.40 -15.80 -8.93
CA LYS A 33 12.78 -16.26 -9.14
C LYS A 33 13.11 -16.16 -10.62
N LEU A 34 14.01 -15.26 -10.95
CA LEU A 34 14.43 -14.99 -12.33
C LEU A 34 15.60 -15.91 -12.76
N PRO A 35 15.67 -16.33 -14.02
CA PRO A 35 16.74 -17.17 -14.52
C PRO A 35 18.09 -16.45 -14.61
N VAL A 36 18.06 -15.13 -14.84
CA VAL A 36 19.23 -14.23 -14.82
C VAL A 36 18.85 -12.91 -14.16
N LEU A 37 19.84 -12.09 -13.82
CA LEU A 37 19.61 -10.79 -13.20
C LEU A 37 18.72 -9.90 -14.07
N GLY A 38 17.74 -9.26 -13.46
CA GLY A 38 16.83 -8.37 -14.16
C GLY A 38 15.90 -7.62 -13.22
N ARG A 39 14.95 -6.91 -13.80
CA ARG A 39 13.95 -6.08 -13.10
C ARG A 39 12.55 -6.57 -13.41
N ILE A 40 11.65 -6.25 -12.50
CA ILE A 40 10.21 -6.49 -12.69
C ILE A 40 9.50 -5.14 -12.86
N LYS A 41 8.61 -5.07 -13.85
CA LYS A 41 7.55 -4.08 -13.95
C LYS A 41 6.25 -4.74 -13.53
N LEU A 42 5.50 -4.08 -12.66
CA LEU A 42 4.18 -4.47 -12.20
C LEU A 42 3.14 -3.57 -12.87
N ILE A 43 2.02 -4.16 -13.28
CA ILE A 43 0.81 -3.46 -13.69
C ILE A 43 -0.36 -4.04 -12.91
N VAL A 44 -1.06 -3.21 -12.15
CA VAL A 44 -2.34 -3.53 -11.53
C VAL A 44 -3.44 -2.93 -12.40
N HIS A 45 -4.21 -3.78 -13.07
CA HIS A 45 -5.19 -3.32 -14.04
C HIS A 45 -6.42 -2.71 -13.37
N SER A 46 -6.89 -1.62 -13.95
CA SER A 46 -8.16 -1.00 -13.57
C SER A 46 -9.35 -1.89 -13.91
N LYS A 47 -10.43 -1.73 -13.15
CA LYS A 47 -11.71 -2.37 -13.49
C LYS A 47 -12.21 -1.85 -14.84
N PRO A 48 -12.80 -2.70 -15.70
CA PRO A 48 -13.42 -2.27 -16.94
C PRO A 48 -14.45 -1.13 -16.72
N GLY A 49 -14.40 -0.11 -17.56
CA GLY A 49 -15.32 1.03 -17.52
C GLY A 49 -15.02 2.09 -16.47
N LYS A 50 -13.89 1.98 -15.76
CA LYS A 50 -13.40 3.03 -14.85
C LYS A 50 -12.50 4.02 -15.58
N HIS A 51 -12.40 5.24 -15.03
CA HIS A 51 -11.54 6.31 -15.58
C HIS A 51 -10.16 6.30 -14.97
N THR A 52 -10.02 5.71 -13.78
CA THR A 52 -8.72 5.56 -13.12
C THR A 52 -7.81 4.68 -13.97
N PRO A 53 -6.61 5.13 -14.33
CA PRO A 53 -5.67 4.35 -15.12
C PRO A 53 -5.14 3.14 -14.34
N ASP A 54 -4.51 2.20 -15.05
CA ASP A 54 -3.74 1.12 -14.44
C ASP A 54 -2.66 1.70 -13.52
N VAL A 55 -2.37 1.01 -12.42
CA VAL A 55 -1.25 1.36 -11.55
C VAL A 55 -0.03 0.61 -12.05
N GLU A 56 0.98 1.35 -12.52
CA GLU A 56 2.21 0.80 -13.07
C GLU A 56 3.42 1.20 -12.24
N TYR A 57 4.32 0.25 -12.01
CA TYR A 57 5.57 0.52 -11.33
C TYR A 57 6.69 -0.40 -11.83
N THR A 58 7.86 0.19 -12.12
CA THR A 58 9.08 -0.55 -12.44
C THR A 58 10.01 -0.52 -11.25
N PHE A 59 10.26 -1.69 -10.66
CA PHE A 59 11.16 -1.83 -9.52
C PHE A 59 12.60 -1.59 -9.96
N LYS A 60 13.32 -0.76 -9.19
CA LYS A 60 14.72 -0.43 -9.47
C LYS A 60 15.66 -1.56 -9.08
N ASP A 61 15.24 -2.39 -8.14
CA ASP A 61 16.03 -3.50 -7.63
C ASP A 61 16.32 -4.53 -8.73
N VAL A 62 17.53 -5.02 -8.72
CA VAL A 62 18.02 -6.05 -9.62
C VAL A 62 18.36 -7.28 -8.81
N GLY A 63 17.78 -8.43 -9.17
CA GLY A 63 18.04 -9.66 -8.42
C GLY A 63 17.54 -10.90 -9.14
N LEU A 64 18.02 -12.07 -8.70
CA LEU A 64 17.52 -13.37 -9.12
C LEU A 64 16.25 -13.78 -8.39
N LYS A 65 16.11 -13.35 -7.14
CA LYS A 65 14.90 -13.54 -6.34
C LYS A 65 14.44 -12.18 -5.86
N GLN A 66 13.19 -11.85 -6.13
CA GLN A 66 12.61 -10.56 -5.76
C GLN A 66 11.26 -10.78 -5.09
N ASN A 67 10.99 -9.96 -4.06
CA ASN A 67 9.67 -9.85 -3.45
C ASN A 67 9.02 -8.58 -3.99
N ILE A 68 7.95 -8.75 -4.75
CA ILE A 68 7.25 -7.70 -5.46
C ILE A 68 6.04 -7.27 -4.63
N PRO A 69 6.07 -6.08 -3.98
CA PRO A 69 4.91 -5.52 -3.32
C PRO A 69 3.88 -5.09 -4.38
N VAL A 70 2.64 -5.54 -4.19
CA VAL A 70 1.50 -5.19 -5.02
C VAL A 70 0.57 -4.32 -4.20
N LEU A 71 0.34 -3.10 -4.65
CA LEU A 71 -0.53 -2.11 -4.01
C LEU A 71 -1.61 -1.64 -4.99
N GLY A 72 -2.68 -1.08 -4.47
CA GLY A 72 -3.74 -0.52 -5.30
C GLY A 72 -4.74 -1.57 -5.80
N LEU A 73 -4.94 -2.66 -5.05
CA LEU A 73 -5.97 -3.65 -5.36
C LEU A 73 -7.37 -3.09 -5.06
N TYR A 74 -8.38 -3.55 -5.80
CA TYR A 74 -9.78 -3.28 -5.52
C TYR A 74 -10.32 -4.25 -4.48
N PRO A 75 -11.20 -3.83 -3.57
CA PRO A 75 -11.86 -4.74 -2.62
C PRO A 75 -12.89 -5.64 -3.30
N ASN A 76 -13.11 -6.83 -2.73
CA ASN A 76 -14.07 -7.83 -3.21
C ASN A 76 -13.99 -8.06 -4.73
N TYR A 77 -12.77 -8.19 -5.24
CA TYR A 77 -12.54 -8.25 -6.67
C TYR A 77 -11.40 -9.23 -7.03
N ASN A 78 -11.52 -9.85 -8.20
CA ASN A 78 -10.48 -10.69 -8.76
C ASN A 78 -9.54 -9.82 -9.61
N ASN A 79 -8.59 -9.18 -8.92
CA ASN A 79 -7.68 -8.19 -9.48
C ASN A 79 -6.77 -8.83 -10.53
N GLN A 80 -6.68 -8.21 -11.70
CA GLN A 80 -5.78 -8.62 -12.77
C GLN A 80 -4.44 -7.93 -12.60
N ILE A 81 -3.36 -8.69 -12.59
CA ILE A 81 -2.00 -8.19 -12.41
C ILE A 81 -1.15 -8.69 -13.58
N THR A 82 -0.35 -7.82 -14.17
CA THR A 82 0.69 -8.20 -15.12
C THR A 82 2.06 -7.96 -14.51
N LEU A 83 2.91 -8.98 -14.54
CA LEU A 83 4.33 -8.89 -14.25
C LEU A 83 5.13 -8.98 -15.56
N ILE A 84 6.05 -8.07 -15.75
CA ILE A 84 6.95 -8.04 -16.92
C ILE A 84 8.37 -8.12 -16.40
N TYR A 85 9.07 -9.17 -16.81
CA TYR A 85 10.49 -9.33 -16.52
C TYR A 85 11.33 -8.73 -17.65
N THR A 86 12.26 -7.85 -17.32
CA THR A 86 13.23 -7.26 -18.24
C THR A 86 14.65 -7.60 -17.81
N ASP A 87 15.54 -7.81 -18.79
CA ASP A 87 16.98 -7.94 -18.50
C ASP A 87 17.61 -6.58 -18.17
N LEU A 88 18.92 -6.58 -17.90
CA LEU A 88 19.68 -5.36 -17.54
C LEU A 88 19.79 -4.38 -18.72
N GLN A 89 19.58 -4.82 -19.95
CA GLN A 89 19.53 -3.99 -21.15
C GLN A 89 18.16 -3.40 -21.41
N GLY A 90 17.14 -3.77 -20.59
CA GLY A 90 15.77 -3.29 -20.71
C GLY A 90 14.90 -4.09 -21.69
N ASN A 91 15.41 -5.21 -22.24
CA ASN A 91 14.60 -6.05 -23.13
C ASN A 91 13.61 -6.87 -22.31
N GLU A 92 12.34 -6.90 -22.74
CA GLU A 92 11.34 -7.80 -22.17
C GLU A 92 11.73 -9.24 -22.46
N ARG A 93 11.80 -10.07 -21.44
CA ARG A 93 12.16 -11.48 -21.51
C ARG A 93 10.99 -12.41 -21.28
N ALA A 94 10.08 -11.99 -20.41
CA ALA A 94 8.89 -12.78 -20.13
C ALA A 94 7.78 -11.90 -19.53
N ARG A 95 6.54 -12.38 -19.64
CA ARG A 95 5.34 -11.73 -19.11
C ARG A 95 4.43 -12.78 -18.49
N SER A 96 3.80 -12.45 -17.37
CA SER A 96 2.76 -13.25 -16.76
C SER A 96 1.57 -12.39 -16.34
N ASN A 97 0.38 -12.98 -16.46
CA ASN A 97 -0.86 -12.43 -15.92
C ASN A 97 -1.32 -13.28 -14.75
N LEU A 98 -1.49 -12.64 -13.62
CA LEU A 98 -1.88 -13.32 -12.40
C LEU A 98 -3.17 -12.68 -11.87
N LYS A 99 -3.96 -13.47 -11.12
CA LYS A 99 -5.22 -13.03 -10.51
C LYS A 99 -5.07 -13.06 -9.00
N LEU A 100 -5.42 -11.95 -8.35
CA LEU A 100 -5.39 -11.83 -6.89
C LEU A 100 -6.79 -11.51 -6.37
N GLN A 101 -7.42 -12.46 -5.70
CA GLN A 101 -8.73 -12.29 -5.10
C GLN A 101 -8.60 -11.58 -3.75
N THR A 102 -9.22 -10.42 -3.63
CA THR A 102 -9.36 -9.69 -2.37
C THR A 102 -10.73 -9.96 -1.74
N LYS A 103 -10.81 -9.77 -0.41
CA LYS A 103 -12.07 -9.86 0.34
C LYS A 103 -12.78 -8.50 0.37
N THR A 104 -14.04 -8.52 0.81
CA THR A 104 -14.79 -7.32 1.19
C THR A 104 -14.11 -6.65 2.39
N LEU A 105 -14.12 -5.32 2.40
CA LEU A 105 -13.68 -4.54 3.56
C LEU A 105 -14.81 -4.51 4.59
N GLU A 106 -14.51 -4.90 5.82
CA GLU A 106 -15.51 -5.09 6.87
C GLU A 106 -15.41 -4.09 8.02
N SER A 107 -14.52 -3.08 7.92
CA SER A 107 -14.40 -2.11 8.99
C SER A 107 -15.63 -1.21 9.09
N ARG A 108 -16.16 -1.05 10.32
CA ARG A 108 -17.25 -0.09 10.63
C ARG A 108 -16.83 1.37 10.46
N ARG A 109 -15.52 1.64 10.41
CA ARG A 109 -14.93 2.99 10.24
C ARG A 109 -14.89 3.45 8.80
N LEU A 110 -15.06 2.55 7.86
CA LEU A 110 -15.13 2.90 6.46
C LEU A 110 -16.51 3.42 6.08
N PRO A 111 -16.58 4.37 5.13
CA PRO A 111 -17.86 4.82 4.62
C PRO A 111 -18.59 3.65 3.95
N LYS A 112 -19.90 3.54 4.21
CA LYS A 112 -20.76 2.54 3.56
C LYS A 112 -20.87 2.75 2.06
N GLU A 113 -20.75 4.00 1.63
CA GLU A 113 -20.83 4.43 0.24
C GLU A 113 -19.92 5.64 0.02
N ILE A 114 -19.20 5.65 -1.09
CA ILE A 114 -18.47 6.81 -1.60
C ILE A 114 -19.13 7.16 -2.94
N ARG A 115 -19.71 8.36 -3.03
CA ARG A 115 -20.37 8.83 -4.24
C ARG A 115 -19.59 9.97 -4.87
N VAL A 116 -19.15 9.78 -6.12
CA VAL A 116 -18.57 10.85 -6.92
C VAL A 116 -19.69 11.73 -7.45
N VAL A 117 -19.82 12.94 -6.91
CA VAL A 117 -20.86 13.89 -7.30
C VAL A 117 -20.49 14.63 -8.58
N LYS A 118 -19.20 14.94 -8.75
CA LYS A 118 -18.65 15.62 -9.92
C LYS A 118 -17.19 15.22 -10.09
N ALA A 119 -16.79 14.88 -11.30
CA ALA A 119 -15.40 14.64 -11.68
C ALA A 119 -15.07 15.35 -12.99
N GLN A 120 -13.86 15.85 -13.10
CA GLN A 120 -13.27 16.41 -14.33
C GLN A 120 -11.95 15.67 -14.56
N TYR A 121 -12.05 14.43 -15.05
CA TYR A 121 -10.92 13.49 -15.13
C TYR A 121 -9.74 14.01 -15.93
N ASP A 122 -9.98 14.86 -16.94
CA ASP A 122 -8.98 15.54 -17.76
C ASP A 122 -8.19 16.63 -17.00
N ARG A 123 -8.69 17.04 -15.83
CA ARG A 123 -8.08 18.08 -14.97
C ARG A 123 -7.63 17.56 -13.61
N MET A 124 -7.87 16.29 -13.32
CA MET A 124 -7.44 15.67 -12.07
C MET A 124 -5.99 15.20 -12.21
N GLU A 125 -5.20 15.41 -11.16
CA GLU A 125 -3.86 14.81 -11.10
C GLU A 125 -3.98 13.28 -11.01
N PRO A 126 -3.11 12.53 -11.71
CA PRO A 126 -3.06 11.08 -11.57
C PRO A 126 -2.70 10.70 -10.13
N GLY A 127 -3.35 9.67 -9.61
CA GLY A 127 -3.04 9.13 -8.29
C GLY A 127 -4.26 8.88 -7.44
N MET A 128 -4.04 8.83 -6.13
CA MET A 128 -5.06 8.53 -5.13
C MET A 128 -5.04 9.58 -4.03
N ASN A 129 -6.20 9.86 -3.46
CA ASN A 129 -6.35 10.79 -2.35
C ASN A 129 -6.35 10.02 -1.03
N LEU A 130 -5.45 10.39 -0.12
CA LEU A 130 -5.43 9.86 1.24
C LEU A 130 -6.56 10.52 2.05
N VAL A 131 -7.37 9.70 2.67
CA VAL A 131 -8.40 10.07 3.63
C VAL A 131 -8.00 9.51 4.99
N ASN A 132 -7.87 10.37 5.97
CA ASN A 132 -7.61 9.98 7.35
C ASN A 132 -8.68 10.54 8.26
N SER A 133 -9.31 9.66 9.03
CA SER A 133 -10.22 10.02 10.11
C SER A 133 -9.58 9.59 11.41
N PRO A 134 -8.97 10.52 12.17
CA PRO A 134 -8.35 10.19 13.45
C PRO A 134 -9.36 9.53 14.38
N GLY A 135 -8.89 8.55 15.16
CA GLY A 135 -9.67 7.96 16.24
C GLY A 135 -9.89 8.97 17.37
N GLN A 136 -10.97 8.81 18.12
CA GLN A 136 -11.32 9.71 19.23
C GLN A 136 -11.00 9.09 20.59
N ASP A 137 -11.08 7.79 20.71
CA ASP A 137 -10.82 7.05 21.94
C ASP A 137 -10.39 5.60 21.62
N GLU A 138 -10.15 4.79 22.66
CA GLU A 138 -9.70 3.40 22.56
C GLU A 138 -10.67 2.47 21.78
N THR A 139 -11.93 2.89 21.64
CA THR A 139 -12.95 2.14 20.90
C THR A 139 -13.09 2.61 19.45
N ASP A 140 -12.37 3.67 19.08
CA ASP A 140 -12.55 4.43 17.84
C ASP A 140 -11.21 4.66 17.13
N THR A 141 -10.59 3.57 16.68
CA THR A 141 -9.30 3.54 15.99
C THR A 141 -9.34 4.28 14.66
N SER A 142 -8.27 4.98 14.30
CA SER A 142 -8.08 5.54 12.96
C SER A 142 -7.92 4.44 11.93
N ILE A 143 -8.56 4.58 10.77
CA ILE A 143 -8.35 3.72 9.59
C ILE A 143 -8.11 4.62 8.39
N PRO A 144 -6.85 4.93 8.08
CA PRO A 144 -6.54 5.68 6.87
C PRO A 144 -6.74 4.82 5.63
N TYR A 145 -7.30 5.42 4.59
CA TYR A 145 -7.49 4.76 3.30
C TYR A 145 -7.27 5.73 2.13
N MET A 146 -7.04 5.18 0.96
CA MET A 146 -6.92 5.97 -0.27
C MET A 146 -8.04 5.63 -1.23
N ILE A 147 -8.57 6.66 -1.87
CA ILE A 147 -9.55 6.54 -2.94
C ILE A 147 -8.98 7.01 -4.27
N ASP A 148 -9.37 6.34 -5.34
CA ASP A 148 -9.06 6.76 -6.70
C ASP A 148 -10.09 7.78 -7.24
N ALA A 149 -9.91 8.22 -8.49
CA ALA A 149 -10.77 9.21 -9.12
C ALA A 149 -12.21 8.72 -9.34
N ASP A 150 -12.44 7.43 -9.36
CA ASP A 150 -13.75 6.80 -9.46
C ASP A 150 -14.42 6.54 -8.09
N GLY A 151 -13.77 6.97 -6.98
CA GLY A 151 -14.26 6.79 -5.62
C GLY A 151 -14.07 5.37 -5.06
N GLU A 152 -13.28 4.54 -5.71
CA GLU A 152 -12.98 3.19 -5.22
C GLU A 152 -11.84 3.23 -4.18
N ILE A 153 -12.00 2.50 -3.07
CA ILE A 153 -10.92 2.35 -2.10
C ILE A 153 -9.85 1.43 -2.70
N ARG A 154 -8.60 1.91 -2.76
CA ARG A 154 -7.49 1.21 -3.39
C ARG A 154 -6.34 0.90 -2.43
N TRP A 155 -6.38 1.39 -1.23
CA TRP A 155 -5.40 1.17 -0.18
C TRP A 155 -6.03 1.47 1.17
N ILE A 156 -5.62 0.76 2.22
CA ILE A 156 -6.15 0.92 3.58
C ILE A 156 -5.15 0.35 4.59
N LEU A 157 -5.06 0.99 5.75
CA LEU A 157 -4.45 0.39 6.94
C LEU A 157 -5.56 0.05 7.94
N ASP A 158 -5.97 -1.21 7.95
CA ASP A 158 -7.01 -1.72 8.86
C ASP A 158 -6.39 -2.13 10.20
N TRP A 159 -6.12 -1.14 11.02
CA TRP A 159 -5.49 -1.31 12.32
C TRP A 159 -6.40 -1.96 13.37
N GLU A 160 -7.72 -2.02 13.14
CA GLU A 160 -8.64 -2.77 14.00
C GLU A 160 -8.30 -4.26 14.07
N LYS A 161 -7.61 -4.77 13.06
CA LYS A 161 -7.22 -6.20 12.96
C LYS A 161 -5.89 -6.54 13.63
N SER A 162 -5.21 -5.54 14.22
CA SER A 162 -3.90 -5.73 14.84
C SER A 162 -3.91 -5.33 16.30
N ASP A 163 -3.53 -6.25 17.19
CA ASP A 163 -3.40 -5.93 18.60
C ASP A 163 -2.31 -4.88 18.86
N GLU A 164 -1.28 -4.84 18.02
CA GLU A 164 -0.21 -3.84 18.10
C GLU A 164 -0.68 -2.44 17.69
N HIS A 165 -1.56 -2.35 16.68
CA HIS A 165 -1.90 -1.09 16.03
C HIS A 165 -3.28 -0.53 16.37
N ARG A 166 -4.13 -1.27 17.06
CA ARG A 166 -5.55 -0.90 17.24
C ARG A 166 -5.80 0.43 17.94
N TYR A 167 -4.79 1.02 18.58
CA TYR A 167 -4.88 2.33 19.23
C TYR A 167 -4.14 3.43 18.47
N ILE A 168 -3.53 3.10 17.32
CA ILE A 168 -2.79 4.07 16.51
C ILE A 168 -3.76 5.09 15.89
N GLY A 169 -3.33 6.34 15.85
CA GLY A 169 -4.08 7.45 15.27
C GLY A 169 -5.12 8.06 16.21
N ILE A 170 -5.23 7.62 17.45
CA ILE A 170 -6.08 8.27 18.46
C ILE A 170 -5.48 9.63 18.82
N GLY A 171 -6.22 10.70 18.54
CA GLY A 171 -5.80 12.06 18.80
C GLY A 171 -4.55 12.53 18.04
N CYS A 172 -4.04 11.75 17.09
CA CYS A 172 -2.84 12.07 16.32
C CYS A 172 -3.09 12.04 14.80
N GLY A 173 -2.38 12.90 14.09
CA GLY A 173 -2.39 12.93 12.63
C GLY A 173 -1.57 11.81 12.00
N LEU A 174 -1.78 11.63 10.70
CA LEU A 174 -0.99 10.73 9.85
C LEU A 174 -0.25 11.57 8.82
N ILE A 175 1.04 11.37 8.68
CA ILE A 175 1.82 12.02 7.63
C ILE A 175 2.50 10.99 6.74
N ARG A 176 2.68 11.34 5.46
CA ARG A 176 3.55 10.61 4.55
C ARG A 176 4.95 11.20 4.62
N MET A 177 5.94 10.37 4.91
CA MET A 177 7.33 10.77 5.01
C MET A 177 8.05 10.76 3.65
N GLN A 178 9.22 11.40 3.60
CA GLN A 178 10.04 11.48 2.38
C GLN A 178 10.50 10.11 1.86
N ASN A 179 10.65 9.12 2.75
CA ASN A 179 10.97 7.73 2.37
C ASN A 179 9.77 6.95 1.81
N GLY A 180 8.56 7.57 1.79
CA GLY A 180 7.34 6.96 1.31
C GLY A 180 6.55 6.16 2.36
N HIS A 181 7.07 6.01 3.59
CA HIS A 181 6.36 5.42 4.71
C HIS A 181 5.35 6.39 5.33
N TYR A 182 4.57 5.90 6.25
CA TYR A 182 3.67 6.72 7.07
C TYR A 182 4.13 6.77 8.51
N MET A 183 4.02 7.95 9.11
CA MET A 183 4.22 8.18 10.53
C MET A 183 2.92 8.63 11.14
N THR A 184 2.57 8.05 12.27
CA THR A 184 1.43 8.45 13.09
C THR A 184 1.74 8.24 14.56
N GLY A 185 0.90 8.79 15.43
CA GLY A 185 1.02 8.64 16.87
C GLY A 185 -0.18 7.95 17.49
N ASP A 186 -0.08 7.71 18.76
CA ASP A 186 -1.13 7.25 19.65
C ASP A 186 -1.11 8.15 20.89
N GLY A 187 -2.09 9.04 20.97
CA GLY A 187 -2.15 10.03 22.06
C GLY A 187 -2.45 9.43 23.43
N ASN A 188 -3.08 8.26 23.50
CA ASN A 188 -3.41 7.61 24.76
C ASN A 188 -2.23 6.84 25.35
N HIS A 189 -1.46 6.16 24.49
CA HIS A 189 -0.31 5.35 24.91
C HIS A 189 1.03 6.04 24.61
N HIS A 190 0.98 7.28 24.09
CA HIS A 190 2.15 8.11 23.79
C HIS A 190 3.21 7.40 22.95
N ARG A 191 2.76 6.72 21.87
CA ARG A 191 3.64 6.04 20.91
C ARG A 191 3.77 6.83 19.62
N MET A 192 4.93 6.69 18.96
CA MET A 192 5.11 7.03 17.56
C MET A 192 5.36 5.77 16.75
N VAL A 193 4.66 5.62 15.64
CA VAL A 193 4.76 4.41 14.82
C VAL A 193 5.01 4.78 13.36
N GLU A 194 6.04 4.16 12.78
CA GLU A 194 6.33 4.19 11.36
C GLU A 194 5.87 2.89 10.72
N VAL A 195 5.06 3.01 9.66
CA VAL A 195 4.58 1.87 8.88
C VAL A 195 4.87 2.08 7.39
N ASP A 196 5.18 0.99 6.68
CA ASP A 196 5.33 1.04 5.24
C ASP A 196 3.97 0.98 4.52
N MET A 197 3.99 1.12 3.19
CA MET A 197 2.79 1.04 2.35
C MET A 197 2.12 -0.34 2.37
N MET A 198 2.84 -1.39 2.76
CA MET A 198 2.29 -2.75 2.89
C MET A 198 1.60 -2.97 4.25
N GLY A 199 1.76 -2.04 5.20
CA GLY A 199 1.23 -2.13 6.56
C GLY A 199 2.17 -2.85 7.54
N ASN A 200 3.46 -2.99 7.21
CA ASN A 200 4.44 -3.52 8.15
C ASN A 200 4.93 -2.42 9.07
N THR A 201 5.04 -2.70 10.37
CA THR A 201 5.69 -1.81 11.34
C THR A 201 7.18 -1.77 11.06
N ILE A 202 7.70 -0.57 10.83
CA ILE A 202 9.14 -0.32 10.67
C ILE A 202 9.75 0.09 11.99
N HIS A 203 9.08 1.01 12.69
CA HIS A 203 9.45 1.46 14.03
C HIS A 203 8.21 1.68 14.89
N ASN A 204 8.39 1.40 16.19
CA ASN A 204 7.39 1.68 17.22
C ASN A 204 8.14 2.20 18.46
N TRP A 205 8.03 3.50 18.72
CA TRP A 205 8.71 4.15 19.82
C TRP A 205 7.72 4.45 20.95
N ASP A 206 8.04 3.99 22.16
CA ASP A 206 7.43 4.47 23.38
C ASP A 206 8.01 5.84 23.72
N MET A 207 7.18 6.86 23.68
CA MET A 207 7.60 8.23 23.92
C MET A 207 7.62 8.56 25.42
N LEU A 208 6.83 7.85 26.25
CA LEU A 208 6.88 8.01 27.72
C LEU A 208 8.21 7.55 28.29
N GLU A 209 8.76 6.43 27.81
CA GLU A 209 10.08 5.97 28.24
C GLU A 209 11.18 7.00 27.90
N ARG A 210 10.94 7.86 26.93
CA ARG A 210 11.82 8.96 26.52
C ARG A 210 11.51 10.28 27.21
N GLY A 211 10.50 10.32 28.09
CA GLY A 211 10.09 11.51 28.82
C GLY A 211 9.18 12.47 28.03
N TYR A 212 8.54 12.01 26.96
CA TYR A 212 7.65 12.82 26.11
C TYR A 212 6.22 12.28 26.11
N THR A 213 5.28 13.19 25.93
CA THR A 213 3.88 12.85 25.63
C THR A 213 3.57 13.22 24.19
N MET A 214 2.68 12.45 23.56
CA MET A 214 2.30 12.67 22.15
C MET A 214 0.85 13.16 22.09
N HIS A 215 0.61 14.18 21.24
CA HIS A 215 -0.75 14.64 20.96
C HIS A 215 -0.83 15.45 19.65
N HIS A 216 -1.92 15.24 18.88
CA HIS A 216 -2.30 15.98 17.68
C HIS A 216 -1.37 15.85 16.47
N ALA A 217 -0.57 16.89 16.19
CA ALA A 217 0.10 17.02 14.90
C ALA A 217 1.49 16.41 14.91
N ILE A 218 1.81 15.74 13.80
CA ILE A 218 3.16 15.27 13.47
C ILE A 218 3.53 15.92 12.15
N SER A 219 4.78 16.32 11.99
CA SER A 219 5.31 16.82 10.74
C SER A 219 6.75 16.37 10.52
N GLN A 220 7.22 16.42 9.29
CA GLN A 220 8.60 16.14 8.94
C GLN A 220 9.22 17.37 8.31
N ASP A 221 10.40 17.79 8.79
CA ASP A 221 11.13 18.89 8.21
C ASP A 221 11.89 18.46 6.94
N LYS A 222 12.54 19.42 6.26
CA LYS A 222 13.32 19.16 5.03
C LYS A 222 14.56 18.29 5.28
N GLN A 223 15.06 18.24 6.49
CA GLN A 223 16.19 17.41 6.93
C GLN A 223 15.79 15.98 7.29
N GLY A 224 14.46 15.69 7.35
CA GLY A 224 13.93 14.39 7.70
C GLY A 224 13.64 14.22 9.20
N ASN A 225 13.85 15.25 10.03
CA ASN A 225 13.50 15.19 11.44
C ASN A 225 11.98 15.20 11.63
N ILE A 226 11.52 14.49 12.65
CA ILE A 226 10.11 14.48 13.04
C ILE A 226 9.88 15.51 14.13
N LEU A 227 8.86 16.33 13.91
CA LEU A 227 8.35 17.32 14.86
C LEU A 227 6.96 16.84 15.32
N ALA A 228 6.78 16.71 16.63
CA ALA A 228 5.57 16.20 17.25
C ALA A 228 5.28 16.94 18.57
#